data_43e27467dfad56bb694004254f90b199
#
_entry.id   43e27467dfad56bb694004254f90b199
#
_cell.length_a   1.000
_cell.length_b   1.000
_cell.length_c   1.000
_cell.angle_alpha   90.00
_cell.angle_beta   90.00
_cell.angle_gamma   90.00
#
_symmetry.space_group_name_H-M   'P 1'
#
loop_
_entity.id
_entity.type
_entity.pdbx_description
1 polymer ?
#
loop_
_entity_poly.entity_id
_entity_poly.type
_entity_poly.pdbx_seq_one_letter_code
_entity_poly.pdbx_strand_id
1 'polypeptide(L)'
;MSVVEHSGDGRKVFILNPHSVVRDELVDAILSAEYELYLLDDPQAAMRVFRKFPNSIVFINIDSGLKDAEWEIYVRKLLAADVFENLSVGILSYNTDPAMAEKYLMAIGVTCGFVKLSQGVQESTRILLQTLEANEARGRRRYVRSKPGGDRRALVNFRHEGREFTGSILDISSVGMAVRFDGRGEVKPKSLVTDMQLKLKASLVRVDGVVLGRREDDKSVYVVLFKHDRDGKARRLIRHYIHRSLQEYIDRMMGHA
;
A
#
# COMPACT_ATOMS: atom_id res chain seq x y z
N MET A 1 6.52 23.18 7.39
CA MET A 1 5.47 22.15 7.16
C MET A 1 5.90 20.93 7.93
N SER A 2 5.25 20.64 9.07
CA SER A 2 5.61 19.54 9.96
C SER A 2 5.32 18.21 9.27
N VAL A 3 6.38 17.42 9.14
CA VAL A 3 6.28 16.00 8.79
C VAL A 3 5.53 15.34 9.93
N VAL A 4 4.30 14.92 9.70
CA VAL A 4 3.56 14.08 10.65
C VAL A 4 4.24 12.71 10.59
N GLU A 5 5.18 12.47 11.49
CA GLU A 5 5.67 11.13 11.77
C GLU A 5 4.48 10.27 12.19
N HIS A 6 4.08 9.36 11.32
CA HIS A 6 3.10 8.34 11.65
C HIS A 6 3.78 7.23 12.46
N SER A 7 4.11 7.54 13.73
CA SER A 7 4.63 6.55 14.67
C SER A 7 3.56 5.49 14.94
N GLY A 8 3.63 4.38 14.23
CA GLY A 8 2.70 3.26 14.33
C GLY A 8 2.31 2.62 13.01
N ASP A 9 2.70 3.22 11.89
CA ASP A 9 2.58 2.60 10.57
C ASP A 9 3.72 1.58 10.39
N GLY A 10 3.44 0.47 9.68
CA GLY A 10 4.45 -0.54 9.35
C GLY A 10 5.55 0.02 8.46
N ARG A 11 6.53 -0.83 8.17
CA ARG A 11 7.56 -0.51 7.18
C ARG A 11 6.91 -0.37 5.81
N LYS A 12 7.30 0.65 5.05
CA LYS A 12 6.86 0.80 3.66
C LYS A 12 7.56 -0.23 2.79
N VAL A 13 6.81 -0.84 1.89
CA VAL A 13 7.33 -1.80 0.93
C VAL A 13 7.43 -1.13 -0.43
N PHE A 14 8.61 -1.14 -1.01
CA PHE A 14 8.87 -0.62 -2.34
C PHE A 14 9.23 -1.77 -3.29
N ILE A 15 8.70 -1.73 -4.50
CA ILE A 15 9.21 -2.54 -5.61
C ILE A 15 9.81 -1.58 -6.62
N LEU A 16 11.13 -1.65 -6.81
CA LEU A 16 11.84 -0.86 -7.79
C LEU A 16 11.93 -1.65 -9.11
N ASN A 17 11.55 -0.99 -10.20
CA ASN A 17 11.55 -1.55 -11.54
C ASN A 17 10.68 -2.82 -11.66
N PRO A 18 9.37 -2.76 -11.30
CA PRO A 18 8.50 -3.94 -11.25
C PRO A 18 8.38 -4.60 -12.61
N HIS A 19 8.57 -5.93 -12.67
CA HIS A 19 8.45 -6.68 -13.91
C HIS A 19 7.00 -6.70 -14.40
N SER A 20 6.78 -6.32 -15.67
CA SER A 20 5.43 -6.13 -16.23
C SER A 20 4.53 -7.38 -16.17
N VAL A 21 5.12 -8.57 -16.36
CA VAL A 21 4.38 -9.85 -16.45
C VAL A 21 3.74 -10.26 -15.12
N VAL A 22 4.42 -10.03 -13.99
CA VAL A 22 3.96 -10.47 -12.65
C VAL A 22 3.50 -9.31 -11.77
N ARG A 23 3.56 -8.09 -12.30
CA ARG A 23 3.29 -6.86 -11.54
C ARG A 23 1.92 -6.90 -10.86
N ASP A 24 0.87 -7.15 -11.61
CA ASP A 24 -0.50 -7.03 -11.10
C ASP A 24 -0.81 -8.08 -10.06
N GLU A 25 -0.35 -9.32 -10.25
CA GLU A 25 -0.59 -10.42 -9.32
C GLU A 25 0.21 -10.26 -8.02
N LEU A 26 1.49 -9.85 -8.10
CA LEU A 26 2.30 -9.55 -6.93
C LEU A 26 1.72 -8.37 -6.15
N VAL A 27 1.32 -7.30 -6.85
CA VAL A 27 0.66 -6.13 -6.24
C VAL A 27 -0.60 -6.55 -5.52
N ASP A 28 -1.50 -7.27 -6.19
CA ASP A 28 -2.76 -7.75 -5.60
C ASP A 28 -2.52 -8.60 -4.34
N ALA A 29 -1.53 -9.46 -4.37
CA ALA A 29 -1.22 -10.33 -3.24
C ALA A 29 -0.68 -9.53 -2.03
N ILE A 30 0.26 -8.60 -2.27
CA ILE A 30 0.82 -7.75 -1.22
C ILE A 30 -0.26 -6.84 -0.61
N LEU A 31 -1.11 -6.23 -1.45
CA LEU A 31 -2.25 -5.42 -1.00
C LEU A 31 -3.28 -6.27 -0.24
N SER A 32 -3.49 -7.52 -0.66
CA SER A 32 -4.40 -8.46 0.02
C SER A 32 -3.90 -8.86 1.40
N ALA A 33 -2.60 -8.90 1.57
CA ALA A 33 -1.93 -9.11 2.85
C ALA A 33 -1.83 -7.84 3.71
N GLU A 34 -2.40 -6.71 3.25
CA GLU A 34 -2.45 -5.42 3.97
C GLU A 34 -1.06 -4.82 4.25
N TYR A 35 -0.13 -4.94 3.30
CA TYR A 35 1.12 -4.19 3.32
C TYR A 35 0.99 -2.86 2.56
N GLU A 36 1.67 -1.83 3.05
CA GLU A 36 1.74 -0.52 2.41
C GLU A 36 2.79 -0.56 1.29
N LEU A 37 2.32 -0.76 0.05
CA LEU A 37 3.14 -0.99 -1.14
C LEU A 37 3.24 0.25 -2.01
N TYR A 38 4.42 0.44 -2.61
CA TYR A 38 4.73 1.46 -3.60
C TYR A 38 5.57 0.90 -4.75
N LEU A 39 5.33 1.41 -5.95
CA LEU A 39 6.08 1.03 -7.16
C LEU A 39 6.96 2.21 -7.58
N LEU A 40 8.20 1.92 -7.93
CA LEU A 40 9.19 2.91 -8.35
C LEU A 40 9.80 2.45 -9.68
N ASP A 41 9.89 3.36 -10.66
CA ASP A 41 10.39 3.03 -12.00
C ASP A 41 11.78 3.63 -12.27
N ASP A 42 12.17 4.68 -11.51
CA ASP A 42 13.44 5.38 -11.68
C ASP A 42 14.37 5.12 -10.50
N PRO A 43 15.50 4.41 -10.69
CA PRO A 43 16.47 4.14 -9.64
C PRO A 43 17.08 5.40 -9.00
N GLN A 44 17.27 6.47 -9.78
CA GLN A 44 17.84 7.73 -9.28
C GLN A 44 16.83 8.48 -8.41
N ALA A 45 15.58 8.57 -8.85
CA ALA A 45 14.51 9.17 -8.06
C ALA A 45 14.20 8.34 -6.81
N ALA A 46 14.29 7.01 -6.87
CA ALA A 46 14.08 6.10 -5.75
C ALA A 46 15.01 6.39 -4.56
N MET A 47 16.25 6.79 -4.81
CA MET A 47 17.19 7.18 -3.76
C MET A 47 16.67 8.33 -2.89
N ARG A 48 15.93 9.29 -3.46
CA ARG A 48 15.29 10.39 -2.69
C ARG A 48 14.16 9.87 -1.81
N VAL A 49 13.39 8.91 -2.33
CA VAL A 49 12.30 8.26 -1.59
C VAL A 49 12.87 7.48 -0.40
N PHE A 50 13.91 6.67 -0.61
CA PHE A 50 14.53 5.87 0.46
C PHE A 50 15.15 6.74 1.56
N ARG A 51 15.76 7.88 1.22
CA ARG A 51 16.25 8.84 2.24
C ARG A 51 15.12 9.39 3.11
N LYS A 52 13.93 9.56 2.56
CA LYS A 52 12.78 10.06 3.31
C LYS A 52 12.11 8.96 4.15
N PHE A 53 12.23 7.71 3.72
CA PHE A 53 11.66 6.55 4.39
C PHE A 53 12.75 5.50 4.67
N PRO A 54 13.74 5.82 5.54
CA PRO A 54 14.89 4.93 5.74
C PRO A 54 14.50 3.57 6.34
N ASN A 55 13.47 3.53 7.19
CA ASN A 55 12.96 2.27 7.74
C ASN A 55 11.94 1.63 6.81
N SER A 56 12.41 1.14 5.65
CA SER A 56 11.58 0.53 4.61
C SER A 56 12.19 -0.77 4.11
N ILE A 57 11.43 -1.48 3.28
CA ILE A 57 11.89 -2.67 2.58
C ILE A 57 11.80 -2.37 1.09
N VAL A 58 12.85 -2.62 0.33
CA VAL A 58 12.84 -2.51 -1.12
C VAL A 58 13.18 -3.84 -1.77
N PHE A 59 12.33 -4.28 -2.69
CA PHE A 59 12.64 -5.34 -3.63
C PHE A 59 13.00 -4.73 -4.98
N ILE A 60 14.18 -5.08 -5.48
CA ILE A 60 14.72 -4.54 -6.74
C ILE A 60 14.64 -5.63 -7.81
N ASN A 61 13.88 -5.38 -8.87
CA ASN A 61 13.96 -6.23 -10.06
C ASN A 61 15.17 -5.82 -10.89
N ILE A 62 16.11 -6.75 -11.06
CA ILE A 62 17.38 -6.53 -11.74
C ILE A 62 17.39 -7.01 -13.20
N ASP A 63 16.28 -7.55 -13.70
CA ASP A 63 16.20 -8.13 -15.05
C ASP A 63 16.09 -7.08 -16.17
N SER A 64 15.84 -5.82 -15.81
CA SER A 64 15.70 -4.71 -16.75
C SER A 64 16.08 -3.36 -16.11
N GLY A 65 16.03 -2.30 -16.87
CA GLY A 65 16.33 -0.94 -16.42
C GLY A 65 17.81 -0.60 -16.52
N LEU A 66 18.65 -1.20 -15.69
CA LEU A 66 20.10 -1.04 -15.70
C LEU A 66 20.78 -2.34 -16.17
N LYS A 67 22.07 -2.29 -16.51
CA LYS A 67 22.88 -3.50 -16.76
C LYS A 67 23.24 -4.18 -15.44
N ASP A 68 23.57 -5.46 -15.47
CA ASP A 68 23.90 -6.27 -14.30
C ASP A 68 24.97 -5.62 -13.40
N ALA A 69 26.05 -5.13 -13.98
CA ALA A 69 27.12 -4.45 -13.25
C ALA A 69 26.67 -3.13 -12.60
N GLU A 70 25.75 -2.40 -13.24
CA GLU A 70 25.20 -1.15 -12.72
C GLU A 70 24.23 -1.42 -11.59
N TRP A 71 23.42 -2.49 -11.68
CA TRP A 71 22.57 -2.95 -10.58
C TRP A 71 23.40 -3.37 -9.36
N GLU A 72 24.50 -4.08 -9.57
CA GLU A 72 25.41 -4.44 -8.48
C GLU A 72 25.95 -3.20 -7.76
N ILE A 73 26.45 -2.22 -8.53
CA ILE A 73 26.94 -0.95 -7.98
C ILE A 73 25.83 -0.23 -7.21
N TYR A 74 24.63 -0.19 -7.77
CA TYR A 74 23.47 0.45 -7.15
C TYR A 74 23.11 -0.18 -5.80
N VAL A 75 23.02 -1.52 -5.75
CA VAL A 75 22.70 -2.26 -4.52
C VAL A 75 23.80 -2.09 -3.47
N ARG A 76 25.10 -2.20 -3.86
CA ARG A 76 26.21 -1.95 -2.93
C ARG A 76 26.17 -0.55 -2.36
N LYS A 77 25.83 0.47 -3.16
CA LYS A 77 25.68 1.86 -2.71
C LYS A 77 24.54 2.00 -1.68
N LEU A 78 23.42 1.29 -1.86
CA LEU A 78 22.34 1.29 -0.87
C LEU A 78 22.79 0.65 0.46
N LEU A 79 23.51 -0.46 0.39
CA LEU A 79 23.91 -1.22 1.58
C LEU A 79 25.08 -0.56 2.34
N ALA A 80 25.93 0.22 1.65
CA ALA A 80 27.12 0.84 2.24
C ALA A 80 26.88 2.23 2.85
N ALA A 81 25.79 2.90 2.54
CA ALA A 81 25.58 4.27 2.99
C ALA A 81 24.77 4.31 4.31
N ASP A 82 25.32 4.94 5.34
CA ASP A 82 24.72 5.07 6.68
C ASP A 82 23.28 5.61 6.65
N VAL A 83 22.98 6.49 5.68
CA VAL A 83 21.62 7.06 5.51
C VAL A 83 20.56 5.98 5.17
N PHE A 84 20.97 4.80 4.75
CA PHE A 84 20.13 3.67 4.41
C PHE A 84 20.30 2.46 5.35
N GLU A 85 20.96 2.65 6.50
CA GLU A 85 21.23 1.57 7.48
C GLU A 85 19.99 0.72 7.82
N ASN A 86 18.83 1.36 7.93
CA ASN A 86 17.58 0.68 8.27
C ASN A 86 16.76 0.26 7.04
N LEU A 87 17.28 0.47 5.82
CA LEU A 87 16.66 0.02 4.59
C LEU A 87 17.01 -1.45 4.35
N SER A 88 16.01 -2.32 4.32
CA SER A 88 16.20 -3.72 3.97
C SER A 88 16.06 -3.92 2.46
N VAL A 89 17.02 -4.59 1.86
CA VAL A 89 17.10 -4.77 0.39
C VAL A 89 16.95 -6.24 0.02
N GLY A 90 16.03 -6.54 -0.90
CA GLY A 90 15.84 -7.85 -1.52
C GLY A 90 15.91 -7.73 -3.05
N ILE A 91 16.15 -8.84 -3.72
CA ILE A 91 16.23 -8.92 -5.17
C ILE A 91 15.07 -9.74 -5.73
N LEU A 92 14.52 -9.29 -6.85
CA LEU A 92 13.59 -10.05 -7.69
C LEU A 92 14.29 -10.32 -9.03
N SER A 93 14.26 -11.56 -9.51
CA SER A 93 14.80 -11.88 -10.83
C SER A 93 14.22 -13.17 -11.41
N TYR A 94 14.09 -13.20 -12.73
CA TYR A 94 13.79 -14.43 -13.50
C TYR A 94 15.04 -15.28 -13.75
N ASN A 95 16.24 -14.74 -13.47
CA ASN A 95 17.48 -15.48 -13.66
C ASN A 95 17.50 -16.74 -12.78
N THR A 96 17.74 -17.88 -13.40
CA THR A 96 17.78 -19.19 -12.74
C THR A 96 19.18 -19.61 -12.31
N ASP A 97 20.23 -18.88 -12.73
CA ASP A 97 21.61 -19.18 -12.40
C ASP A 97 21.83 -19.09 -10.86
N PRO A 98 22.24 -20.19 -10.21
CA PRO A 98 22.53 -20.17 -8.78
C PRO A 98 23.64 -19.18 -8.41
N ALA A 99 24.62 -18.96 -9.29
CA ALA A 99 25.73 -18.05 -9.05
C ALA A 99 25.25 -16.59 -8.90
N MET A 100 24.19 -16.18 -9.60
CA MET A 100 23.59 -14.87 -9.45
C MET A 100 23.00 -14.69 -8.05
N ALA A 101 22.21 -15.67 -7.59
CA ALA A 101 21.61 -15.62 -6.25
C ALA A 101 22.70 -15.65 -5.15
N GLU A 102 23.70 -16.52 -5.28
CA GLU A 102 24.82 -16.59 -4.35
C GLU A 102 25.60 -15.27 -4.27
N LYS A 103 25.87 -14.65 -5.43
CA LYS A 103 26.51 -13.34 -5.49
C LYS A 103 25.76 -12.28 -4.68
N TYR A 104 24.44 -12.14 -4.87
CA TYR A 104 23.65 -11.13 -4.14
C TYR A 104 23.51 -11.47 -2.66
N LEU A 105 23.34 -12.75 -2.32
CA LEU A 105 23.15 -13.17 -0.94
C LEU A 105 24.45 -13.12 -0.13
N MET A 106 25.56 -13.64 -0.70
CA MET A 106 26.80 -13.85 0.05
C MET A 106 27.84 -12.77 -0.19
N ALA A 107 28.06 -12.36 -1.46
CA ALA A 107 29.12 -11.39 -1.78
C ALA A 107 28.65 -9.93 -1.66
N ILE A 108 27.37 -9.64 -1.91
CA ILE A 108 26.78 -8.31 -1.77
C ILE A 108 26.10 -8.15 -0.41
N GLY A 109 25.47 -9.20 0.11
CA GLY A 109 24.89 -9.25 1.44
C GLY A 109 23.51 -8.61 1.53
N VAL A 110 22.62 -8.83 0.54
CA VAL A 110 21.24 -8.33 0.61
C VAL A 110 20.47 -8.94 1.79
N THR A 111 19.72 -8.11 2.48
CA THR A 111 19.12 -8.45 3.77
C THR A 111 17.75 -9.14 3.67
N CYS A 112 17.01 -8.91 2.56
CA CYS A 112 15.69 -9.48 2.31
C CYS A 112 15.68 -10.59 1.26
N GLY A 113 16.83 -11.21 1.00
CA GLY A 113 16.93 -12.40 0.17
C GLY A 113 16.84 -12.14 -1.33
N PHE A 114 16.81 -13.25 -2.08
CA PHE A 114 16.72 -13.30 -3.53
C PHE A 114 15.49 -14.12 -3.93
N VAL A 115 14.48 -13.49 -4.52
CA VAL A 115 13.24 -14.13 -4.93
C VAL A 115 13.29 -14.46 -6.43
N LYS A 116 13.24 -15.75 -6.76
CA LYS A 116 13.26 -16.24 -8.14
C LYS A 116 11.84 -16.18 -8.72
N LEU A 117 11.60 -15.27 -9.66
CA LEU A 117 10.30 -15.11 -10.34
C LEU A 117 10.01 -16.27 -11.31
N SER A 118 11.03 -17.00 -11.75
CA SER A 118 10.91 -18.17 -12.63
C SER A 118 10.18 -19.37 -12.00
N GLN A 119 10.00 -19.38 -10.67
CA GLN A 119 9.25 -20.44 -9.96
C GLN A 119 7.71 -20.28 -10.11
N GLY A 120 7.28 -19.29 -10.83
CA GLY A 120 5.87 -18.94 -11.02
C GLY A 120 5.33 -17.96 -9.97
N VAL A 121 4.24 -17.30 -10.32
CA VAL A 121 3.68 -16.19 -9.53
C VAL A 121 3.28 -16.61 -8.13
N GLN A 122 2.67 -17.78 -7.97
CA GLN A 122 2.20 -18.25 -6.66
C GLN A 122 3.35 -18.48 -5.69
N GLU A 123 4.41 -19.15 -6.13
CA GLU A 123 5.56 -19.46 -5.29
C GLU A 123 6.38 -18.19 -4.99
N SER A 124 6.63 -17.37 -5.99
CA SER A 124 7.31 -16.08 -5.81
C SER A 124 6.57 -15.17 -4.83
N THR A 125 5.24 -15.13 -4.93
CA THR A 125 4.39 -14.38 -4.00
C THR A 125 4.47 -14.93 -2.58
N ARG A 126 4.43 -16.25 -2.42
CA ARG A 126 4.54 -16.91 -1.10
C ARG A 126 5.86 -16.55 -0.42
N ILE A 127 6.96 -16.66 -1.16
CA ILE A 127 8.31 -16.34 -0.65
C ILE A 127 8.38 -14.85 -0.27
N LEU A 128 7.87 -13.96 -1.14
CA LEU A 128 7.85 -12.52 -0.89
C LEU A 128 7.07 -12.18 0.39
N LEU A 129 5.88 -12.73 0.56
CA LEU A 129 5.07 -12.48 1.75
C LEU A 129 5.72 -13.03 3.03
N GLN A 130 6.35 -14.20 2.97
CA GLN A 130 7.12 -14.74 4.09
C GLN A 130 8.32 -13.85 4.44
N THR A 131 9.01 -13.32 3.43
CA THR A 131 10.12 -12.38 3.64
C THR A 131 9.63 -11.08 4.29
N LEU A 132 8.50 -10.55 3.86
CA LEU A 132 7.90 -9.35 4.48
C LEU A 132 7.49 -9.60 5.93
N GLU A 133 6.96 -10.78 6.24
CA GLU A 133 6.59 -11.16 7.60
C GLU A 133 7.83 -11.31 8.50
N ALA A 134 8.88 -12.00 8.03
CA ALA A 134 10.13 -12.18 8.74
C ALA A 134 10.87 -10.85 9.01
N ASN A 135 10.67 -9.85 8.17
CA ASN A 135 11.25 -8.50 8.32
C ASN A 135 10.32 -7.51 9.03
N GLU A 136 9.30 -7.99 9.73
CA GLU A 136 8.36 -7.19 10.53
C GLU A 136 7.77 -6.01 9.76
N ALA A 137 7.43 -6.23 8.48
CA ALA A 137 6.91 -5.19 7.60
C ALA A 137 5.56 -4.62 8.08
N ARG A 138 4.80 -5.37 8.90
CA ARG A 138 3.53 -4.92 9.46
C ARG A 138 3.74 -4.00 10.65
N GLY A 139 2.99 -2.89 10.66
CA GLY A 139 2.92 -2.00 11.81
C GLY A 139 1.87 -2.42 12.84
N ARG A 140 1.64 -1.54 13.81
CA ARG A 140 0.59 -1.73 14.84
C ARG A 140 -0.83 -1.81 14.23
N ARG A 141 -1.05 -1.18 13.06
CA ARG A 141 -2.33 -1.21 12.36
C ARG A 141 -2.41 -2.43 11.47
N ARG A 142 -3.48 -3.20 11.66
CA ARG A 142 -3.75 -4.39 10.83
C ARG A 142 -4.11 -4.05 9.38
N TYR A 143 -4.63 -2.85 9.12
CA TYR A 143 -5.14 -2.44 7.80
C TYR A 143 -4.51 -1.13 7.35
N VAL A 144 -4.05 -1.11 6.10
CA VAL A 144 -3.53 0.09 5.46
C VAL A 144 -4.66 1.11 5.28
N ARG A 145 -4.34 2.38 5.44
CA ARG A 145 -5.30 3.49 5.33
C ARG A 145 -4.81 4.54 4.38
N SER A 146 -5.77 5.17 3.71
CA SER A 146 -5.55 6.42 2.99
C SER A 146 -6.42 7.53 3.60
N LYS A 147 -5.82 8.71 3.73
CA LYS A 147 -6.54 9.93 4.08
C LYS A 147 -6.72 10.73 2.79
N PRO A 148 -7.91 10.76 2.21
CA PRO A 148 -8.16 11.47 0.95
C PRO A 148 -7.83 12.98 0.99
N GLY A 149 -7.58 13.56 2.16
CA GLY A 149 -6.95 14.86 2.34
C GLY A 149 -7.66 16.04 1.64
N GLY A 150 -9.00 16.04 1.61
CA GLY A 150 -9.76 17.03 0.88
C GLY A 150 -9.99 16.70 -0.60
N ASP A 151 -9.68 15.47 -1.03
CA ASP A 151 -10.10 14.99 -2.35
C ASP A 151 -11.63 14.96 -2.42
N ARG A 152 -12.20 15.98 -3.04
CA ARG A 152 -13.64 16.10 -3.28
C ARG A 152 -14.22 14.93 -4.10
N ARG A 153 -13.39 13.98 -4.53
CA ARG A 153 -13.77 12.78 -5.28
C ARG A 153 -13.89 11.52 -4.42
N ALA A 154 -13.67 11.63 -3.10
CA ALA A 154 -13.87 10.54 -2.15
C ALA A 154 -15.16 10.81 -1.34
N LEU A 155 -16.28 10.33 -1.88
CA LEU A 155 -17.61 10.59 -1.35
C LEU A 155 -18.35 9.31 -1.05
N VAL A 156 -19.32 9.39 -0.15
CA VAL A 156 -20.30 8.32 0.10
C VAL A 156 -21.71 8.86 -0.02
N ASN A 157 -22.61 8.04 -0.56
CA ASN A 157 -24.05 8.25 -0.44
C ASN A 157 -24.76 6.93 -0.07
N PHE A 158 -25.89 7.04 0.61
CA PHE A 158 -26.79 5.93 0.93
C PHE A 158 -28.16 6.44 1.40
N ARG A 159 -29.15 5.52 1.41
CA ARG A 159 -30.46 5.78 2.02
C ARG A 159 -30.58 5.01 3.32
N HIS A 160 -31.09 5.66 4.36
CA HIS A 160 -31.36 5.04 5.65
C HIS A 160 -32.61 5.67 6.27
N GLU A 161 -33.57 4.84 6.72
CA GLU A 161 -34.86 5.28 7.27
C GLU A 161 -35.60 6.30 6.41
N GLY A 162 -35.59 6.10 5.08
CA GLY A 162 -36.26 6.97 4.11
C GLY A 162 -35.55 8.31 3.81
N ARG A 163 -34.39 8.55 4.42
CA ARG A 163 -33.56 9.73 4.20
C ARG A 163 -32.33 9.42 3.38
N GLU A 164 -31.89 10.38 2.59
CA GLU A 164 -30.64 10.31 1.85
C GLU A 164 -29.51 10.96 2.65
N PHE A 165 -28.38 10.28 2.71
CA PHE A 165 -27.15 10.74 3.35
C PHE A 165 -26.05 10.82 2.31
N THR A 166 -25.39 11.97 2.26
CA THR A 166 -24.16 12.18 1.49
C THR A 166 -23.07 12.64 2.43
N GLY A 167 -21.82 12.41 2.05
CA GLY A 167 -20.70 12.86 2.88
C GLY A 167 -19.34 12.66 2.25
N SER A 168 -18.36 13.30 2.87
CA SER A 168 -16.96 13.25 2.46
C SER A 168 -16.21 12.20 3.28
N ILE A 169 -15.49 11.30 2.61
CA ILE A 169 -14.65 10.29 3.25
C ILE A 169 -13.35 10.97 3.69
N LEU A 170 -13.04 10.91 4.99
CA LEU A 170 -11.85 11.51 5.59
C LEU A 170 -10.69 10.53 5.73
N ASP A 171 -11.02 9.28 5.99
CA ASP A 171 -10.08 8.18 6.19
C ASP A 171 -10.75 6.89 5.72
N ILE A 172 -10.04 6.04 5.00
CA ILE A 172 -10.57 4.77 4.49
C ILE A 172 -9.52 3.67 4.58
N SER A 173 -9.97 2.49 4.99
CA SER A 173 -9.25 1.22 4.94
C SER A 173 -10.08 0.16 4.22
N SER A 174 -9.52 -1.02 4.00
CA SER A 174 -10.24 -2.15 3.39
C SER A 174 -11.44 -2.65 4.21
N VAL A 175 -11.58 -2.24 5.47
CA VAL A 175 -12.62 -2.71 6.41
C VAL A 175 -13.53 -1.63 6.94
N GLY A 176 -13.30 -0.37 6.60
CA GLY A 176 -14.14 0.73 7.09
C GLY A 176 -13.64 2.11 6.72
N MET A 177 -14.42 3.10 7.09
CA MET A 177 -14.13 4.50 6.80
C MET A 177 -14.52 5.42 7.95
N ALA A 178 -13.89 6.59 8.00
CA ALA A 178 -14.35 7.75 8.73
C ALA A 178 -14.97 8.74 7.74
N VAL A 179 -16.17 9.22 8.01
CA VAL A 179 -16.95 10.06 7.11
C VAL A 179 -17.58 11.22 7.84
N ARG A 180 -17.60 12.39 7.20
CA ARG A 180 -18.37 13.54 7.63
C ARG A 180 -19.57 13.69 6.70
N PHE A 181 -20.76 13.55 7.25
CA PHE A 181 -21.98 13.72 6.47
C PHE A 181 -22.30 15.19 6.23
N ASP A 182 -22.85 15.48 5.05
CA ASP A 182 -23.37 16.77 4.67
C ASP A 182 -24.78 16.91 5.24
N GLY A 183 -25.07 17.99 5.92
CA GLY A 183 -26.42 18.25 6.47
C GLY A 183 -26.61 17.80 7.93
N ARG A 184 -27.86 17.94 8.42
CA ARG A 184 -28.24 17.77 9.84
C ARG A 184 -28.78 16.37 10.19
N GLY A 185 -28.67 15.39 9.28
CA GLY A 185 -29.15 14.04 9.53
C GLY A 185 -28.24 13.31 10.54
N GLU A 186 -28.84 12.54 11.43
CA GLU A 186 -28.12 11.66 12.34
C GLU A 186 -28.40 10.20 12.00
N VAL A 187 -27.35 9.40 11.99
CA VAL A 187 -27.45 7.94 11.92
C VAL A 187 -27.13 7.38 13.28
N LYS A 188 -28.05 6.58 13.83
CA LYS A 188 -27.89 5.99 15.16
C LYS A 188 -26.69 5.03 15.18
N PRO A 189 -25.93 4.96 16.29
CA PRO A 189 -24.90 3.95 16.45
C PRO A 189 -25.48 2.53 16.30
N LYS A 190 -24.65 1.62 15.75
CA LYS A 190 -25.01 0.22 15.44
C LYS A 190 -26.07 0.04 14.34
N SER A 191 -26.43 1.11 13.60
CA SER A 191 -27.31 1.00 12.44
C SER A 191 -26.62 0.25 11.32
N LEU A 192 -27.31 -0.73 10.76
CA LEU A 192 -26.94 -1.37 9.49
C LEU A 192 -27.37 -0.46 8.34
N VAL A 193 -26.44 -0.14 7.46
CA VAL A 193 -26.66 0.60 6.24
C VAL A 193 -26.33 -0.31 5.06
N THR A 194 -27.27 -0.48 4.16
CA THR A 194 -27.12 -1.32 2.97
C THR A 194 -26.93 -0.45 1.73
N ASP A 195 -26.29 -1.03 0.70
CA ASP A 195 -26.09 -0.40 -0.61
C ASP A 195 -25.43 0.99 -0.54
N MET A 196 -24.47 1.18 0.37
CA MET A 196 -23.68 2.41 0.39
C MET A 196 -22.85 2.51 -0.89
N GLN A 197 -22.94 3.62 -1.56
CA GLN A 197 -22.19 3.92 -2.77
C GLN A 197 -21.00 4.79 -2.43
N LEU A 198 -19.81 4.23 -2.54
CA LEU A 198 -18.54 4.94 -2.35
C LEU A 198 -18.04 5.39 -3.72
N LYS A 199 -17.99 6.69 -3.96
CA LYS A 199 -17.32 7.27 -5.11
C LYS A 199 -15.86 7.49 -4.75
N LEU A 200 -14.99 6.67 -5.30
CA LEU A 200 -13.55 6.69 -5.04
C LEU A 200 -12.81 7.08 -6.33
N LYS A 201 -12.61 8.37 -6.55
CA LYS A 201 -12.15 8.97 -7.83
C LYS A 201 -13.09 8.60 -8.99
N ALA A 202 -12.59 7.80 -9.96
CA ALA A 202 -13.37 7.34 -11.10
C ALA A 202 -14.14 6.03 -10.83
N SER A 203 -13.95 5.42 -9.66
CA SER A 203 -14.57 4.14 -9.32
C SER A 203 -15.79 4.34 -8.43
N LEU A 204 -16.85 3.58 -8.71
CA LEU A 204 -18.02 3.46 -7.84
C LEU A 204 -18.01 2.06 -7.19
N VAL A 205 -17.97 2.02 -5.86
CA VAL A 205 -17.95 0.77 -5.09
C VAL A 205 -19.20 0.72 -4.23
N ARG A 206 -19.91 -0.41 -4.23
CA ARG A 206 -21.08 -0.64 -3.37
C ARG A 206 -20.71 -1.57 -2.23
N VAL A 207 -21.05 -1.17 -1.01
CA VAL A 207 -20.78 -1.95 0.21
C VAL A 207 -21.92 -1.79 1.21
N ASP A 208 -22.15 -2.81 1.99
CA ASP A 208 -22.93 -2.70 3.22
C ASP A 208 -22.01 -2.34 4.38
N GLY A 209 -22.55 -1.74 5.43
CA GLY A 209 -21.76 -1.42 6.60
C GLY A 209 -22.58 -1.16 7.85
N VAL A 210 -21.87 -1.09 8.96
CA VAL A 210 -22.45 -0.76 10.27
C VAL A 210 -21.84 0.55 10.73
N VAL A 211 -22.68 1.53 11.03
CA VAL A 211 -22.26 2.77 11.67
C VAL A 211 -21.95 2.45 13.13
N LEU A 212 -20.69 2.52 13.53
CA LEU A 212 -20.29 2.28 14.92
C LEU A 212 -20.71 3.44 15.84
N GLY A 213 -20.65 4.65 15.33
CA GLY A 213 -20.93 5.88 16.06
C GLY A 213 -20.08 7.03 15.56
N ARG A 214 -20.00 8.07 16.38
CA ARG A 214 -19.18 9.26 16.13
C ARG A 214 -17.80 9.10 16.76
N ARG A 215 -16.78 9.73 16.19
CA ARG A 215 -15.44 9.79 16.78
C ARG A 215 -15.49 10.53 18.13
N GLU A 216 -14.58 10.18 19.01
CA GLU A 216 -14.50 10.82 20.34
C GLU A 216 -13.93 12.24 20.24
N ASP A 217 -12.93 12.42 19.40
CA ASP A 217 -12.21 13.67 19.14
C ASP A 217 -12.95 14.64 18.21
N ASP A 218 -13.84 14.14 17.35
CA ASP A 218 -14.65 14.96 16.42
C ASP A 218 -16.05 14.34 16.25
N LYS A 219 -17.03 14.88 16.95
CA LYS A 219 -18.44 14.42 16.93
C LYS A 219 -19.13 14.65 15.58
N SER A 220 -18.54 15.39 14.65
CA SER A 220 -19.05 15.53 13.29
C SER A 220 -18.67 14.36 12.39
N VAL A 221 -17.74 13.50 12.82
CA VAL A 221 -17.21 12.38 12.06
C VAL A 221 -17.77 11.07 12.55
N TYR A 222 -18.35 10.30 11.65
CA TYR A 222 -18.86 8.96 11.89
C TYR A 222 -17.83 7.91 11.49
N VAL A 223 -17.81 6.78 12.20
CA VAL A 223 -17.02 5.60 11.87
C VAL A 223 -17.96 4.52 11.37
N VAL A 224 -17.67 4.00 10.18
CA VAL A 224 -18.43 2.95 9.51
C VAL A 224 -17.54 1.76 9.27
N LEU A 225 -17.94 0.57 9.73
CA LEU A 225 -17.29 -0.69 9.36
C LEU A 225 -18.01 -1.30 8.16
N PHE A 226 -17.25 -1.74 7.18
CA PHE A 226 -17.79 -2.44 6.04
C PHE A 226 -18.17 -3.87 6.41
N LYS A 227 -19.33 -4.31 5.96
CA LYS A 227 -19.72 -5.71 6.01
C LYS A 227 -19.02 -6.43 4.86
N HIS A 228 -18.45 -7.60 5.14
CA HIS A 228 -17.74 -8.37 4.11
C HIS A 228 -18.68 -8.77 2.98
N ASP A 229 -18.29 -8.45 1.75
CA ASP A 229 -18.86 -9.02 0.55
C ASP A 229 -18.34 -10.46 0.37
N ARG A 230 -19.18 -11.37 -0.14
CA ARG A 230 -18.80 -12.78 -0.30
C ARG A 230 -17.72 -12.98 -1.36
N ASP A 231 -17.72 -12.15 -2.39
CA ASP A 231 -16.81 -12.24 -3.55
C ASP A 231 -15.53 -11.41 -3.39
N GLY A 232 -15.40 -10.61 -2.30
CA GLY A 232 -14.22 -9.79 -2.05
C GLY A 232 -13.98 -8.67 -3.05
N LYS A 233 -14.88 -8.46 -4.02
CA LYS A 233 -14.71 -7.50 -5.12
C LYS A 233 -14.64 -6.06 -4.62
N ALA A 234 -15.57 -5.65 -3.76
CA ALA A 234 -15.58 -4.31 -3.18
C ALA A 234 -14.30 -4.05 -2.38
N ARG A 235 -13.89 -5.03 -1.57
CA ARG A 235 -12.67 -4.94 -0.76
C ARG A 235 -11.43 -4.78 -1.63
N ARG A 236 -11.31 -5.53 -2.74
CA ARG A 236 -10.23 -5.40 -3.71
C ARG A 236 -10.20 -3.99 -4.32
N LEU A 237 -11.34 -3.46 -4.77
CA LEU A 237 -11.44 -2.12 -5.35
C LEU A 237 -11.03 -1.03 -4.35
N ILE A 238 -11.42 -1.16 -3.07
CA ILE A 238 -11.04 -0.23 -2.00
C ILE A 238 -9.52 -0.28 -1.78
N ARG A 239 -8.90 -1.47 -1.72
CA ARG A 239 -7.44 -1.61 -1.59
C ARG A 239 -6.69 -0.94 -2.74
N HIS A 240 -7.13 -1.16 -3.98
CA HIS A 240 -6.54 -0.49 -5.14
C HIS A 240 -6.69 1.03 -5.09
N TYR A 241 -7.84 1.52 -4.63
CA TYR A 241 -8.01 2.96 -4.40
C TYR A 241 -7.01 3.49 -3.37
N ILE A 242 -6.86 2.80 -2.24
CA ILE A 242 -5.93 3.17 -1.17
C ILE A 242 -4.50 3.19 -1.73
N HIS A 243 -4.07 2.11 -2.40
CA HIS A 243 -2.76 2.02 -3.04
C HIS A 243 -2.50 3.19 -4.00
N ARG A 244 -3.40 3.46 -4.95
CA ARG A 244 -3.26 4.58 -5.89
C ARG A 244 -3.17 5.93 -5.18
N SER A 245 -3.95 6.14 -4.12
CA SER A 245 -3.93 7.39 -3.36
C SER A 245 -2.62 7.60 -2.63
N LEU A 246 -2.01 6.53 -2.12
CA LEU A 246 -0.71 6.56 -1.48
C LEU A 246 0.42 6.71 -2.51
N GLN A 247 0.33 6.00 -3.65
CA GLN A 247 1.28 6.07 -4.75
C GLN A 247 1.42 7.50 -5.30
N GLU A 248 0.31 8.22 -5.51
CA GLU A 248 0.34 9.61 -6.00
C GLU A 248 1.17 10.56 -5.12
N TYR A 249 1.30 10.27 -3.83
CA TYR A 249 2.20 11.05 -2.97
C TYR A 249 3.68 10.78 -3.28
N ILE A 250 4.02 9.51 -3.54
CA ILE A 250 5.38 9.11 -3.93
C ILE A 250 5.71 9.63 -5.33
N ASP A 251 4.78 9.51 -6.29
CA ASP A 251 4.97 9.99 -7.67
C ASP A 251 5.30 11.49 -7.71
N ARG A 252 4.59 12.29 -6.92
CA ARG A 252 4.91 13.72 -6.77
C ARG A 252 6.32 13.97 -6.21
N MET A 253 6.79 13.12 -5.31
CA MET A 253 8.16 13.22 -4.78
C MET A 253 9.22 12.84 -5.82
N MET A 254 8.89 11.92 -6.74
CA MET A 254 9.76 11.53 -7.84
C MET A 254 9.79 12.55 -8.97
N GLY A 255 8.82 13.47 -9.02
CA GLY A 255 8.71 14.47 -10.09
C GLY A 255 7.89 13.98 -11.29
N HIS A 256 7.06 12.96 -11.11
CA HIS A 256 6.14 12.38 -12.10
C HIS A 256 4.72 12.99 -12.00
N ALA A 257 4.56 14.25 -11.56
CA ALA A 257 3.27 14.94 -11.42
C ALA A 257 2.88 15.71 -12.66
#